data_f97ba54b0434281c0de52a914eb4caef
#
_entry.id   f97ba54b0434281c0de52a914eb4caef
#
_cell.length_a   1.000
_cell.length_b   1.000
_cell.length_c   1.000
_cell.angle_alpha   90.00
_cell.angle_beta   90.00
_cell.angle_gamma   90.00
#
_symmetry.space_group_name_H-M   'P 1'
#
loop_
_entity.id
_entity.type
_entity.pdbx_description
1 polymer ?
#
loop_
_entity_poly.entity_id
_entity_poly.type
_entity_poly.pdbx_seq_one_letter_code
_entity_poly.pdbx_strand_id
1 'polypeptide(L)'
;HELKISYKLIMSYLRHLCEKEAFKTLESSLPYKHLIDGVGLDSSEKGNPPSKFINVFKESANHGYKLVAHAGEEGPVDYIWEALNLLKVVRIDHGNRCLDDEYLVQKLLEKKIGLTLCPLSNLELKVIQRMEHHPVLEMLQKGILATIHSDDPAYFGGYMNENYYETAKALNLNEEHLMQLAINAFELSWLRPKVKEKHISQVKSYFNSLK
;
A
#
# COMPACT_ATOMS: atom_id res chain seq x y z
N HIS A 1 -19.18 15.24 -5.04
CA HIS A 1 -18.71 16.64 -5.16
C HIS A 1 -18.86 17.46 -3.86
N GLU A 2 -19.78 17.10 -2.96
CA GLU A 2 -19.98 17.82 -1.69
C GLU A 2 -18.77 17.75 -0.75
N LEU A 3 -18.09 16.60 -0.69
CA LEU A 3 -16.96 16.37 0.22
C LEU A 3 -15.62 16.89 -0.29
N LYS A 4 -15.54 17.39 -1.53
CA LYS A 4 -14.30 17.86 -2.18
C LYS A 4 -13.13 16.83 -2.12
N ILE A 5 -13.46 15.54 -2.10
CA ILE A 5 -12.52 14.42 -2.05
C ILE A 5 -12.42 13.81 -3.44
N SER A 6 -11.22 13.49 -3.88
CA SER A 6 -10.97 12.64 -5.04
C SER A 6 -10.62 11.22 -4.60
N TYR A 7 -10.96 10.24 -5.39
CA TYR A 7 -10.68 8.83 -5.14
C TYR A 7 -10.14 8.15 -6.39
N LYS A 8 -9.55 7.00 -6.18
CA LYS A 8 -9.11 6.06 -7.21
C LYS A 8 -9.62 4.68 -6.84
N LEU A 9 -10.26 4.00 -7.79
CA LEU A 9 -10.83 2.69 -7.56
C LEU A 9 -9.87 1.61 -8.05
N ILE A 10 -9.56 0.66 -7.17
CA ILE A 10 -8.73 -0.50 -7.44
C ILE A 10 -9.62 -1.74 -7.31
N MET A 11 -9.74 -2.52 -8.37
CA MET A 11 -10.43 -3.80 -8.35
C MET A 11 -9.44 -4.89 -7.97
N SER A 12 -9.73 -5.67 -6.93
CA SER A 12 -8.81 -6.72 -6.47
C SER A 12 -9.22 -8.11 -6.88
N TYR A 13 -8.21 -8.93 -7.20
CA TYR A 13 -8.37 -10.38 -7.43
C TYR A 13 -8.19 -11.11 -6.12
N LEU A 14 -9.07 -12.07 -5.82
CA LEU A 14 -9.03 -12.87 -4.61
C LEU A 14 -8.02 -14.01 -4.74
N ARG A 15 -6.86 -13.86 -4.10
CA ARG A 15 -5.71 -14.76 -4.29
C ARG A 15 -5.90 -16.19 -3.78
N HIS A 16 -6.88 -16.43 -2.88
CA HIS A 16 -7.24 -17.77 -2.44
C HIS A 16 -7.95 -18.59 -3.54
N LEU A 17 -8.44 -17.93 -4.59
CA LEU A 17 -9.03 -18.56 -5.76
C LEU A 17 -7.94 -18.86 -6.81
N CYS A 18 -8.31 -19.52 -7.91
CA CYS A 18 -7.40 -19.76 -9.02
C CYS A 18 -7.37 -18.57 -10.00
N GLU A 19 -6.31 -18.44 -10.79
CA GLU A 19 -6.15 -17.38 -11.78
C GLU A 19 -7.32 -17.29 -12.79
N LYS A 20 -7.96 -18.43 -13.08
CA LYS A 20 -9.15 -18.46 -13.96
C LYS A 20 -10.30 -17.61 -13.42
N GLU A 21 -10.52 -17.59 -12.10
CA GLU A 21 -11.54 -16.75 -11.49
C GLU A 21 -11.16 -15.26 -11.57
N ALA A 22 -9.87 -14.94 -11.45
CA ALA A 22 -9.37 -13.58 -11.66
C ALA A 22 -9.59 -13.11 -13.11
N PHE A 23 -9.43 -13.97 -14.11
CA PHE A 23 -9.77 -13.65 -15.51
C PHE A 23 -11.27 -13.36 -15.68
N LYS A 24 -12.15 -14.14 -15.06
CA LYS A 24 -13.60 -13.84 -15.10
C LYS A 24 -13.91 -12.48 -14.49
N THR A 25 -13.24 -12.14 -13.38
CA THR A 25 -13.37 -10.83 -12.74
C THR A 25 -12.90 -9.73 -13.68
N LEU A 26 -11.75 -9.89 -14.31
CA LEU A 26 -11.23 -8.94 -15.31
C LEU A 26 -12.22 -8.74 -16.45
N GLU A 27 -12.66 -9.82 -17.10
CA GLU A 27 -13.60 -9.77 -18.23
C GLU A 27 -14.90 -9.06 -17.86
N SER A 28 -15.47 -9.39 -16.69
CA SER A 28 -16.70 -8.77 -16.19
C SER A 28 -16.54 -7.29 -15.85
N SER A 29 -15.31 -6.84 -15.53
CA SER A 29 -15.01 -5.45 -15.21
C SER A 29 -14.80 -4.55 -16.44
N LEU A 30 -14.46 -5.11 -17.61
CA LEU A 30 -14.11 -4.33 -18.80
C LEU A 30 -15.17 -3.31 -19.23
N PRO A 31 -16.48 -3.57 -19.17
CA PRO A 31 -17.50 -2.57 -19.44
C PRO A 31 -17.45 -1.34 -18.52
N TYR A 32 -16.89 -1.53 -17.30
CA TYR A 32 -16.76 -0.51 -16.26
C TYR A 32 -15.35 0.05 -16.14
N LYS A 33 -14.47 -0.25 -17.08
CA LYS A 33 -13.06 0.15 -17.06
C LYS A 33 -12.85 1.64 -16.80
N HIS A 34 -13.75 2.48 -17.31
CA HIS A 34 -13.69 3.94 -17.12
C HIS A 34 -13.82 4.40 -15.65
N LEU A 35 -14.30 3.52 -14.75
CA LEU A 35 -14.41 3.76 -13.31
C LEU A 35 -13.24 3.17 -12.51
N ILE A 36 -12.44 2.26 -13.10
CA ILE A 36 -11.41 1.49 -12.41
C ILE A 36 -10.03 2.00 -12.85
N ASP A 37 -9.23 2.47 -11.88
CA ASP A 37 -7.90 3.03 -12.12
C ASP A 37 -6.79 1.98 -12.08
N GLY A 38 -7.00 0.90 -11.34
CA GLY A 38 -6.01 -0.16 -11.18
C GLY A 38 -6.60 -1.50 -10.77
N VAL A 39 -5.75 -2.51 -10.74
CA VAL A 39 -6.07 -3.84 -10.21
C VAL A 39 -5.12 -4.21 -9.08
N GLY A 40 -5.63 -4.97 -8.12
CA GLY A 40 -4.92 -5.44 -6.96
C GLY A 40 -4.97 -6.97 -6.82
N LEU A 41 -4.17 -7.48 -5.89
CA LEU A 41 -4.21 -8.87 -5.43
C LEU A 41 -4.37 -8.84 -3.91
N ASP A 42 -5.45 -9.40 -3.39
CA ASP A 42 -5.78 -9.38 -1.97
C ASP A 42 -6.24 -10.74 -1.43
N SER A 43 -6.81 -10.75 -0.24
CA SER A 43 -7.26 -11.95 0.46
C SER A 43 -6.11 -12.76 1.06
N SER A 44 -6.37 -13.98 1.56
CA SER A 44 -5.42 -14.81 2.31
C SER A 44 -4.09 -15.01 1.59
N GLU A 45 -3.04 -14.43 2.14
CA GLU A 45 -1.71 -14.44 1.52
C GLU A 45 -0.99 -15.79 1.70
N LYS A 46 -1.17 -16.43 2.86
CA LYS A 46 -0.50 -17.70 3.17
C LYS A 46 -0.85 -18.80 2.17
N GLY A 47 0.17 -19.37 1.54
CA GLY A 47 0.01 -20.43 0.54
C GLY A 47 -0.52 -19.99 -0.82
N ASN A 48 -0.70 -18.68 -1.02
CA ASN A 48 -1.22 -18.11 -2.26
C ASN A 48 -0.23 -17.07 -2.86
N PRO A 49 0.90 -17.53 -3.43
CA PRO A 49 1.94 -16.65 -3.95
C PRO A 49 1.45 -15.80 -5.13
N PRO A 50 2.03 -14.61 -5.34
CA PRO A 50 1.75 -13.76 -6.50
C PRO A 50 1.97 -14.47 -7.84
N SER A 51 2.90 -15.42 -7.91
CA SER A 51 3.20 -16.21 -9.10
C SER A 51 2.00 -16.97 -9.69
N LYS A 52 0.94 -17.21 -8.91
CA LYS A 52 -0.31 -17.79 -9.40
C LYS A 52 -1.07 -16.88 -10.39
N PHE A 53 -0.76 -15.58 -10.46
CA PHE A 53 -1.56 -14.54 -11.13
C PHE A 53 -0.82 -13.79 -12.23
N ILE A 54 0.29 -14.37 -12.74
CA ILE A 54 1.16 -13.71 -13.73
C ILE A 54 0.39 -13.33 -15.00
N ASN A 55 -0.43 -14.24 -15.52
CA ASN A 55 -1.09 -14.01 -16.80
C ASN A 55 -2.21 -12.98 -16.70
N VAL A 56 -3.02 -13.01 -15.64
CA VAL A 56 -4.10 -12.02 -15.46
C VAL A 56 -3.53 -10.63 -15.18
N PHE A 57 -2.41 -10.51 -14.46
CA PHE A 57 -1.75 -9.23 -14.24
C PHE A 57 -1.14 -8.68 -15.53
N LYS A 58 -0.53 -9.54 -16.35
CA LYS A 58 -0.05 -9.15 -17.68
C LYS A 58 -1.20 -8.64 -18.56
N GLU A 59 -2.33 -9.35 -18.56
CA GLU A 59 -3.51 -8.93 -19.32
C GLU A 59 -4.10 -7.62 -18.79
N SER A 60 -4.15 -7.45 -17.46
CA SER A 60 -4.57 -6.20 -16.83
C SER A 60 -3.68 -5.02 -17.24
N ALA A 61 -2.37 -5.24 -17.34
CA ALA A 61 -1.43 -4.23 -17.86
C ALA A 61 -1.72 -3.88 -19.34
N ASN A 62 -2.04 -4.87 -20.18
CA ASN A 62 -2.44 -4.65 -21.59
C ASN A 62 -3.70 -3.76 -21.69
N HIS A 63 -4.61 -3.89 -20.73
CA HIS A 63 -5.76 -3.00 -20.60
C HIS A 63 -5.43 -1.61 -20.03
N GLY A 64 -4.18 -1.36 -19.60
CA GLY A 64 -3.71 -0.07 -19.10
C GLY A 64 -4.06 0.20 -17.63
N TYR A 65 -4.40 -0.84 -16.86
CA TYR A 65 -4.57 -0.72 -15.41
C TYR A 65 -3.22 -0.52 -14.70
N LYS A 66 -3.22 0.24 -13.63
CA LYS A 66 -2.12 0.24 -12.66
C LYS A 66 -2.20 -1.02 -11.81
N LEU A 67 -1.03 -1.59 -11.48
CA LEU A 67 -0.93 -2.87 -10.80
C LEU A 67 -0.43 -2.67 -9.37
N VAL A 68 -1.15 -3.21 -8.40
CA VAL A 68 -0.74 -3.25 -6.98
C VAL A 68 -0.97 -4.65 -6.42
N ALA A 69 -0.36 -4.99 -5.30
CA ALA A 69 -0.61 -6.27 -4.64
C ALA A 69 -0.30 -6.20 -3.16
N HIS A 70 -1.09 -6.87 -2.35
CA HIS A 70 -0.72 -7.25 -0.99
C HIS A 70 0.44 -8.24 -1.07
N ALA A 71 1.53 -7.96 -0.39
CA ALA A 71 2.67 -8.87 -0.32
C ALA A 71 3.52 -8.60 0.93
N GLY A 72 3.93 -9.68 1.60
CA GLY A 72 4.75 -9.59 2.81
C GLY A 72 4.00 -9.02 4.02
N GLU A 73 2.71 -9.20 4.08
CA GLU A 73 1.89 -9.02 5.27
C GLU A 73 1.91 -10.31 6.10
N GLU A 74 1.15 -11.31 5.68
CA GLU A 74 1.12 -12.63 6.28
C GLU A 74 2.11 -13.61 5.64
N GLY A 75 2.45 -13.38 4.37
CA GLY A 75 3.36 -14.20 3.57
C GLY A 75 4.83 -13.82 3.75
N PRO A 76 5.74 -14.62 3.19
CA PRO A 76 7.18 -14.37 3.27
C PRO A 76 7.61 -13.18 2.41
N VAL A 77 8.83 -12.69 2.65
CA VAL A 77 9.47 -11.62 1.87
C VAL A 77 9.55 -11.96 0.37
N ASP A 78 9.67 -13.24 0.01
CA ASP A 78 9.68 -13.70 -1.38
C ASP A 78 8.44 -13.26 -2.16
N TYR A 79 7.28 -13.13 -1.48
CA TYR A 79 6.06 -12.68 -2.16
C TYR A 79 6.14 -11.20 -2.58
N ILE A 80 6.93 -10.38 -1.87
CA ILE A 80 7.21 -9.01 -2.31
C ILE A 80 8.06 -9.05 -3.59
N TRP A 81 9.09 -9.92 -3.63
CA TRP A 81 9.89 -10.12 -4.83
C TRP A 81 9.07 -10.61 -6.02
N GLU A 82 8.18 -11.58 -5.81
CA GLU A 82 7.29 -12.07 -6.86
C GLU A 82 6.34 -10.97 -7.37
N ALA A 83 5.73 -10.19 -6.49
CA ALA A 83 4.86 -9.08 -6.86
C ALA A 83 5.61 -8.05 -7.73
N LEU A 84 6.84 -7.68 -7.35
CA LEU A 84 7.65 -6.73 -8.10
C LEU A 84 8.17 -7.31 -9.42
N ASN A 85 8.66 -8.55 -9.41
CA ASN A 85 9.37 -9.12 -10.56
C ASN A 85 8.44 -9.83 -11.55
N LEU A 86 7.37 -10.45 -11.09
CA LEU A 86 6.45 -11.23 -11.92
C LEU A 86 5.19 -10.44 -12.27
N LEU A 87 4.55 -9.82 -11.27
CA LEU A 87 3.32 -9.05 -11.50
C LEU A 87 3.60 -7.61 -11.96
N LYS A 88 4.85 -7.11 -11.81
CA LYS A 88 5.26 -5.75 -12.19
C LYS A 88 4.45 -4.65 -11.50
N VAL A 89 4.10 -4.87 -10.24
CA VAL A 89 3.34 -3.89 -9.47
C VAL A 89 4.12 -2.60 -9.26
N VAL A 90 3.40 -1.48 -9.16
CA VAL A 90 3.97 -0.14 -8.94
C VAL A 90 3.90 0.31 -7.47
N ARG A 91 3.24 -0.47 -6.64
CA ARG A 91 3.11 -0.29 -5.19
C ARG A 91 2.86 -1.65 -4.54
N ILE A 92 3.37 -1.84 -3.34
CA ILE A 92 3.07 -3.00 -2.49
C ILE A 92 2.09 -2.54 -1.41
N ASP A 93 0.99 -3.23 -1.26
CA ASP A 93 0.10 -3.04 -0.14
C ASP A 93 0.63 -3.89 1.04
N HIS A 94 0.68 -3.30 2.22
CA HIS A 94 1.39 -3.71 3.44
C HIS A 94 2.92 -3.71 3.27
N GLY A 95 3.54 -4.84 2.94
CA GLY A 95 5.01 -4.92 2.78
C GLY A 95 5.76 -4.99 4.11
N ASN A 96 5.10 -5.39 5.21
CA ASN A 96 5.65 -5.41 6.58
C ASN A 96 6.99 -6.15 6.69
N ARG A 97 7.18 -7.18 5.87
CA ARG A 97 8.38 -8.02 5.88
C ARG A 97 9.49 -7.55 4.94
N CYS A 98 9.38 -6.36 4.36
CA CYS A 98 10.41 -5.87 3.43
C CYS A 98 11.79 -5.71 4.08
N LEU A 99 11.83 -5.50 5.40
CA LEU A 99 13.07 -5.36 6.18
C LEU A 99 13.79 -6.72 6.41
N ASP A 100 13.14 -7.84 6.14
CA ASP A 100 13.75 -9.18 6.25
C ASP A 100 14.82 -9.41 5.16
N ASP A 101 14.90 -8.54 4.14
CA ASP A 101 15.87 -8.63 3.03
C ASP A 101 16.40 -7.25 2.63
N GLU A 102 17.67 -7.01 2.90
CA GLU A 102 18.33 -5.72 2.61
C GLU A 102 18.43 -5.43 1.10
N TYR A 103 18.53 -6.46 0.23
CA TYR A 103 18.50 -6.27 -1.22
C TYR A 103 17.12 -5.80 -1.69
N LEU A 104 16.06 -6.28 -1.04
CA LEU A 104 14.70 -5.80 -1.30
C LEU A 104 14.57 -4.34 -0.88
N VAL A 105 15.09 -3.96 0.30
CA VAL A 105 15.11 -2.55 0.75
C VAL A 105 15.77 -1.67 -0.30
N GLN A 106 16.96 -2.03 -0.78
CA GLN A 106 17.66 -1.29 -1.84
C GLN A 106 16.81 -1.19 -3.11
N LYS A 107 16.15 -2.28 -3.49
CA LYS A 107 15.27 -2.31 -4.67
C LYS A 107 14.07 -1.36 -4.55
N LEU A 108 13.44 -1.33 -3.36
CA LEU A 108 12.32 -0.42 -3.08
C LEU A 108 12.75 1.05 -3.18
N LEU A 109 13.92 1.38 -2.64
CA LEU A 109 14.52 2.71 -2.69
C LEU A 109 14.84 3.13 -4.12
N GLU A 110 15.58 2.30 -4.86
CA GLU A 110 15.97 2.57 -6.26
C GLU A 110 14.76 2.80 -7.18
N LYS A 111 13.72 1.97 -7.03
CA LYS A 111 12.53 2.02 -7.86
C LYS A 111 11.45 2.96 -7.33
N LYS A 112 11.67 3.55 -6.15
CA LYS A 112 10.68 4.38 -5.44
C LYS A 112 9.34 3.67 -5.29
N ILE A 113 9.38 2.38 -4.96
CA ILE A 113 8.18 1.58 -4.69
C ILE A 113 7.69 1.94 -3.28
N GLY A 114 6.43 2.29 -3.18
CA GLY A 114 5.84 2.62 -1.89
C GLY A 114 5.11 1.46 -1.25
N LEU A 115 4.97 1.57 0.09
CA LEU A 115 4.31 0.60 0.94
C LEU A 115 3.10 1.26 1.64
N THR A 116 1.96 0.57 1.67
CA THR A 116 0.74 1.05 2.34
C THR A 116 0.51 0.25 3.62
N LEU A 117 1.09 0.69 4.73
CA LEU A 117 1.01 0.01 6.01
C LEU A 117 -0.32 0.29 6.71
N CYS A 118 -0.89 -0.74 7.33
CA CYS A 118 -2.18 -0.67 8.03
C CYS A 118 -2.00 -1.12 9.49
N PRO A 119 -1.48 -0.25 10.39
CA PRO A 119 -0.98 -0.67 11.70
C PRO A 119 -2.02 -1.37 12.58
N LEU A 120 -3.24 -0.85 12.65
CA LEU A 120 -4.29 -1.47 13.48
C LEU A 120 -4.76 -2.81 12.90
N SER A 121 -4.90 -2.91 11.57
CA SER A 121 -5.19 -4.18 10.89
C SER A 121 -4.08 -5.21 11.14
N ASN A 122 -2.80 -4.80 11.00
CA ASN A 122 -1.67 -5.69 11.23
C ASN A 122 -1.60 -6.20 12.68
N LEU A 123 -2.07 -5.40 13.65
CA LEU A 123 -2.17 -5.81 15.04
C LEU A 123 -3.30 -6.83 15.25
N GLU A 124 -4.49 -6.57 14.71
CA GLU A 124 -5.66 -7.46 14.80
C GLU A 124 -5.42 -8.80 14.09
N LEU A 125 -4.79 -8.80 12.94
CA LEU A 125 -4.38 -10.00 12.20
C LEU A 125 -3.18 -10.71 12.84
N LYS A 126 -2.59 -10.14 13.89
CA LYS A 126 -1.38 -10.66 14.57
C LYS A 126 -0.17 -10.81 13.64
N VAL A 127 -0.12 -10.00 12.59
CA VAL A 127 1.06 -9.81 11.76
C VAL A 127 2.19 -9.24 12.62
N ILE A 128 1.84 -8.29 13.49
CA ILE A 128 2.67 -7.81 14.60
C ILE A 128 1.98 -8.15 15.93
N GLN A 129 2.77 -8.42 16.96
CA GLN A 129 2.24 -8.79 18.27
C GLN A 129 1.90 -7.57 19.15
N ARG A 130 2.61 -6.48 18.95
CA ARG A 130 2.48 -5.23 19.72
C ARG A 130 2.80 -4.06 18.79
N MET A 131 2.09 -2.95 18.94
CA MET A 131 2.26 -1.76 18.11
C MET A 131 3.67 -1.18 18.18
N GLU A 132 4.35 -1.31 19.34
CA GLU A 132 5.72 -0.86 19.54
C GLU A 132 6.75 -1.60 18.65
N HIS A 133 6.35 -2.73 18.06
CA HIS A 133 7.19 -3.51 17.14
C HIS A 133 6.83 -3.26 15.66
N HIS A 134 5.94 -2.31 15.39
CA HIS A 134 5.55 -2.02 13.99
C HIS A 134 6.73 -1.40 13.22
N PRO A 135 7.06 -1.92 12.02
CA PRO A 135 8.31 -1.58 11.32
C PRO A 135 8.34 -0.19 10.67
N VAL A 136 7.24 0.58 10.73
CA VAL A 136 7.11 1.85 9.97
C VAL A 136 8.19 2.88 10.32
N LEU A 137 8.61 2.98 11.58
CA LEU A 137 9.66 3.92 11.99
C LEU A 137 11.00 3.55 11.35
N GLU A 138 11.38 2.27 11.40
CA GLU A 138 12.62 1.79 10.76
C GLU A 138 12.57 1.98 9.24
N MET A 139 11.43 1.71 8.61
CA MET A 139 11.23 1.96 7.18
C MET A 139 11.44 3.43 6.81
N LEU A 140 10.89 4.37 7.62
CA LEU A 140 11.11 5.80 7.41
C LEU A 140 12.58 6.18 7.57
N GLN A 141 13.26 5.66 8.59
CA GLN A 141 14.69 5.92 8.85
C GLN A 141 15.58 5.40 7.71
N LYS A 142 15.20 4.30 7.06
CA LYS A 142 15.88 3.79 5.86
C LYS A 142 15.50 4.55 4.58
N GLY A 143 14.55 5.49 4.63
CA GLY A 143 14.10 6.28 3.47
C GLY A 143 13.07 5.57 2.57
N ILE A 144 12.49 4.45 3.03
CA ILE A 144 11.42 3.75 2.30
C ILE A 144 10.19 4.66 2.26
N LEU A 145 9.51 4.70 1.12
CA LEU A 145 8.25 5.43 0.95
C LEU A 145 7.10 4.68 1.64
N ALA A 146 7.15 4.62 2.98
CA ALA A 146 6.10 4.04 3.81
C ALA A 146 4.98 5.06 4.06
N THR A 147 3.74 4.58 4.09
CA THR A 147 2.53 5.37 4.38
C THR A 147 1.65 4.64 5.37
N ILE A 148 0.74 5.35 6.06
CA ILE A 148 -0.23 4.74 6.98
C ILE A 148 -1.62 4.80 6.36
N HIS A 149 -2.37 3.70 6.50
CA HIS A 149 -3.73 3.52 6.00
C HIS A 149 -4.61 2.82 7.04
N SER A 150 -5.93 2.89 6.83
CA SER A 150 -6.91 2.30 7.76
C SER A 150 -7.26 0.86 7.44
N ASP A 151 -6.92 0.36 6.25
CA ASP A 151 -7.43 -0.92 5.74
C ASP A 151 -8.97 -0.95 5.77
N ASP A 152 -9.58 -1.98 6.34
CA ASP A 152 -11.02 -2.13 6.52
C ASP A 152 -11.45 -1.63 7.92
N PRO A 153 -11.68 -0.32 8.12
CA PRO A 153 -11.93 0.25 9.44
C PRO A 153 -13.21 -0.27 10.09
N ALA A 154 -14.19 -0.68 9.28
CA ALA A 154 -15.42 -1.29 9.78
C ALA A 154 -15.20 -2.71 10.34
N TYR A 155 -14.14 -3.38 9.91
CA TYR A 155 -13.79 -4.74 10.32
C TYR A 155 -12.72 -4.77 11.42
N PHE A 156 -11.61 -4.03 11.22
CA PHE A 156 -10.48 -4.02 12.14
C PHE A 156 -10.57 -2.93 13.22
N GLY A 157 -11.52 -2.00 13.10
CA GLY A 157 -11.59 -0.80 13.94
C GLY A 157 -10.54 0.26 13.53
N GLY A 158 -10.78 1.50 13.93
CA GLY A 158 -9.85 2.62 13.70
C GLY A 158 -9.82 3.13 12.26
N TYR A 159 -10.20 4.40 12.08
CA TYR A 159 -10.04 5.12 10.83
C TYR A 159 -8.62 5.67 10.69
N MET A 160 -8.39 6.57 9.73
CA MET A 160 -7.06 7.14 9.45
C MET A 160 -6.43 7.82 10.67
N ASN A 161 -7.19 8.64 11.39
CA ASN A 161 -6.66 9.38 12.53
C ASN A 161 -6.23 8.46 13.67
N GLU A 162 -7.00 7.42 13.96
CA GLU A 162 -6.68 6.43 14.98
C GLU A 162 -5.41 5.65 14.60
N ASN A 163 -5.27 5.24 13.33
CA ASN A 163 -4.06 4.58 12.85
C ASN A 163 -2.82 5.47 13.04
N TYR A 164 -2.89 6.75 12.66
CA TYR A 164 -1.81 7.70 12.89
C TYR A 164 -1.53 7.91 14.38
N TYR A 165 -2.56 8.14 15.19
CA TYR A 165 -2.44 8.44 16.61
C TYR A 165 -1.83 7.28 17.40
N GLU A 166 -2.40 6.07 17.26
CA GLU A 166 -1.93 4.90 18.02
C GLU A 166 -0.51 4.49 17.58
N THR A 167 -0.20 4.59 16.29
CA THR A 167 1.15 4.33 15.78
C THR A 167 2.15 5.36 16.31
N ALA A 168 1.81 6.65 16.24
CA ALA A 168 2.67 7.72 16.72
C ALA A 168 2.96 7.59 18.22
N LYS A 169 1.94 7.29 19.00
CA LYS A 169 2.05 7.08 20.45
C LYS A 169 2.94 5.89 20.78
N ALA A 170 2.72 4.75 20.14
CA ALA A 170 3.45 3.52 20.44
C ALA A 170 4.94 3.58 20.02
N LEU A 171 5.23 4.22 18.90
CA LEU A 171 6.58 4.34 18.36
C LEU A 171 7.29 5.65 18.70
N ASN A 172 6.65 6.54 19.51
CA ASN A 172 7.15 7.87 19.82
C ASN A 172 7.53 8.66 18.56
N LEU A 173 6.64 8.62 17.52
CA LEU A 173 6.89 9.37 16.31
C LEU A 173 6.80 10.88 16.61
N ASN A 174 7.77 11.62 16.14
CA ASN A 174 7.77 13.08 16.22
C ASN A 174 7.03 13.71 15.03
N GLU A 175 6.89 15.03 15.05
CA GLU A 175 6.22 15.79 14.00
C GLU A 175 6.86 15.58 12.61
N GLU A 176 8.18 15.43 12.53
CA GLU A 176 8.90 15.22 11.27
C GLU A 176 8.56 13.86 10.66
N HIS A 177 8.45 12.80 11.50
CA HIS A 177 7.99 11.49 11.04
C HIS A 177 6.55 11.55 10.49
N LEU A 178 5.63 12.21 11.20
CA LEU A 178 4.24 12.36 10.77
C LEU A 178 4.13 13.18 9.48
N MET A 179 4.90 14.26 9.36
CA MET A 179 5.01 15.04 8.12
C MET A 179 5.51 14.18 6.97
N GLN A 180 6.56 13.37 7.19
CA GLN A 180 7.11 12.52 6.15
C GLN A 180 6.12 11.44 5.69
N LEU A 181 5.39 10.80 6.61
CA LEU A 181 4.31 9.85 6.27
C LEU A 181 3.24 10.51 5.40
N ALA A 182 2.81 11.73 5.74
CA ALA A 182 1.84 12.48 4.96
C ALA A 182 2.38 12.87 3.57
N ILE A 183 3.64 13.28 3.47
CA ILE A 183 4.31 13.57 2.19
C ILE A 183 4.37 12.31 1.34
N ASN A 184 4.83 11.18 1.90
CA ASN A 184 4.90 9.91 1.20
C ASN A 184 3.53 9.50 0.62
N ALA A 185 2.43 9.70 1.37
CA ALA A 185 1.08 9.37 0.90
C ALA A 185 0.71 10.15 -0.38
N PHE A 186 1.08 11.42 -0.48
CA PHE A 186 0.89 12.19 -1.72
C PHE A 186 1.85 11.76 -2.83
N GLU A 187 3.12 11.47 -2.52
CA GLU A 187 4.09 10.98 -3.49
C GLU A 187 3.63 9.67 -4.14
N LEU A 188 3.07 8.75 -3.37
CA LEU A 188 2.58 7.45 -3.84
C LEU A 188 1.20 7.49 -4.48
N SER A 189 0.45 8.59 -4.29
CA SER A 189 -0.86 8.73 -4.89
C SER A 189 -0.78 8.76 -6.42
N TRP A 190 -1.89 8.44 -7.08
CA TRP A 190 -1.98 8.55 -8.54
C TRP A 190 -2.53 9.92 -9.00
N LEU A 191 -2.31 10.94 -8.20
CA LEU A 191 -2.61 12.32 -8.56
C LEU A 191 -1.64 12.83 -9.64
N ARG A 192 -2.07 13.86 -10.38
CA ARG A 192 -1.20 14.55 -11.33
C ARG A 192 -0.06 15.28 -10.59
N PRO A 193 1.15 15.38 -11.17
CA PRO A 193 2.32 15.96 -10.48
C PRO A 193 2.05 17.32 -9.82
N LYS A 194 1.47 18.29 -10.53
CA LYS A 194 1.12 19.61 -9.98
C LYS A 194 0.16 19.55 -8.78
N VAL A 195 -0.73 18.55 -8.73
CA VAL A 195 -1.67 18.36 -7.61
C VAL A 195 -0.93 17.79 -6.41
N LYS A 196 -0.02 16.83 -6.63
CA LYS A 196 0.87 16.31 -5.58
C LYS A 196 1.72 17.43 -4.96
N GLU A 197 2.42 18.20 -5.79
CA GLU A 197 3.25 19.33 -5.35
C GLU A 197 2.45 20.32 -4.48
N LYS A 198 1.24 20.65 -4.91
CA LYS A 198 0.34 21.53 -4.13
C LYS A 198 0.05 20.95 -2.75
N HIS A 199 -0.35 19.66 -2.67
CA HIS A 199 -0.69 19.04 -1.38
C HIS A 199 0.54 18.87 -0.49
N ILE A 200 1.69 18.48 -1.05
CA ILE A 200 2.95 18.38 -0.31
C ILE A 200 3.37 19.75 0.25
N SER A 201 3.22 20.83 -0.54
CA SER A 201 3.46 22.19 -0.07
C SER A 201 2.53 22.58 1.08
N GLN A 202 1.24 22.20 1.00
CA GLN A 202 0.27 22.44 2.08
C GLN A 202 0.66 21.69 3.36
N VAL A 203 1.07 20.42 3.27
CA VAL A 203 1.57 19.62 4.41
C VAL A 203 2.76 20.35 5.06
N LYS A 204 3.78 20.69 4.28
CA LYS A 204 4.98 21.39 4.79
C LYS A 204 4.63 22.74 5.45
N SER A 205 3.76 23.52 4.82
CA SER A 205 3.32 24.81 5.37
C SER A 205 2.59 24.65 6.70
N TYR A 206 1.71 23.65 6.81
CA TYR A 206 1.00 23.35 8.06
C TYR A 206 1.98 23.00 9.19
N PHE A 207 2.88 22.04 8.96
CA PHE A 207 3.86 21.66 9.98
C PHE A 207 4.81 22.80 10.37
N ASN A 208 5.19 23.68 9.44
CA ASN A 208 5.98 24.86 9.75
C ASN A 208 5.23 25.90 10.59
N SER A 209 3.90 25.92 10.53
CA SER A 209 3.07 26.81 11.35
C SER A 209 2.89 26.35 12.80
N LEU A 210 3.29 25.11 13.12
CA LEU A 210 3.25 24.55 14.48
C LEU A 210 4.53 24.84 15.29
N LYS A 211 5.60 25.27 14.60
CA LYS A 211 6.89 25.69 15.20
C LYS A 211 6.86 27.15 15.58
#